data_f75ca703e0fd1d0ded386423e58c4bc8
#
_entry.id   f75ca703e0fd1d0ded386423e58c4bc8
#
_cell.length_a   1.000
_cell.length_b   1.000
_cell.length_c   1.000
_cell.angle_alpha   90.00
_cell.angle_beta   90.00
_cell.angle_gamma   90.00
#
_symmetry.space_group_name_H-M   'P 1'
#
loop_
_entity.id
_entity.type
_entity.pdbx_description
1 polymer ?
#
loop_
_entity_poly.entity_id
_entity_poly.type
_entity_poly.pdbx_seq_one_letter_code
_entity_poly.pdbx_strand_id
1 'polypeptide(L)'
;TALPELLPYCAAHGIGVIAGAPYNTGILAVGPRAGATFNYRAAAPELMERAARVAGVCARHDVPLKAAALQFVLAHPAIVSVIPGARSVEEIEDNVRMVEHPIPSALWAELKDARLVDPGAPTPA
;
A
#
# COMPACT_ATOMS: atom_id res chain seq x y z
N THR A 1 -14.50 -5.20 -0.09
CA THR A 1 -13.54 -4.09 -0.15
C THR A 1 -13.92 -3.02 0.87
N ALA A 2 -12.97 -2.55 1.68
CA ALA A 2 -13.28 -1.63 2.78
C ALA A 2 -13.47 -0.16 2.33
N LEU A 3 -12.88 0.21 1.18
CA LEU A 3 -12.81 1.60 0.72
C LEU A 3 -14.19 2.23 0.44
N PRO A 4 -15.14 1.61 -0.26
CA PRO A 4 -16.40 2.28 -0.60
C PRO A 4 -17.43 2.36 0.53
N GLU A 5 -17.36 1.52 1.54
CA GLU A 5 -18.40 1.41 2.57
C GLU A 5 -17.84 1.53 3.99
N LEU A 6 -16.97 0.62 4.40
CA LEU A 6 -16.50 0.53 5.79
C LEU A 6 -15.69 1.75 6.21
N LEU A 7 -14.70 2.16 5.42
CA LEU A 7 -13.83 3.26 5.80
C LEU A 7 -14.55 4.62 5.84
N PRO A 8 -15.43 4.97 4.87
CA PRO A 8 -16.25 6.17 4.97
C PRO A 8 -17.20 6.14 6.16
N TYR A 9 -17.81 5.00 6.47
CA TYR A 9 -18.64 4.84 7.66
C TYR A 9 -17.83 5.11 8.95
N CYS A 10 -16.66 4.49 9.09
CA CYS A 10 -15.79 4.71 10.23
C CYS A 10 -15.38 6.18 10.38
N ALA A 11 -14.99 6.83 9.28
CA ALA A 11 -14.63 8.24 9.27
C ALA A 11 -15.80 9.13 9.73
N ALA A 12 -17.01 8.88 9.22
CA ALA A 12 -18.21 9.65 9.58
C ALA A 12 -18.63 9.50 11.05
N HIS A 13 -18.27 8.39 11.69
CA HIS A 13 -18.64 8.07 13.08
C HIS A 13 -17.48 8.22 14.07
N GLY A 14 -16.35 8.78 13.67
CA GLY A 14 -15.17 8.97 14.53
C GLY A 14 -14.53 7.65 14.99
N ILE A 15 -14.69 6.57 14.21
CA ILE A 15 -14.13 5.26 14.51
C ILE A 15 -12.74 5.15 13.87
N GLY A 16 -11.70 5.00 14.70
CA GLY A 16 -10.34 4.72 14.23
C GLY A 16 -10.17 3.28 13.81
N VAL A 17 -9.58 3.04 12.65
CA VAL A 17 -9.29 1.72 12.10
C VAL A 17 -7.80 1.43 12.16
N ILE A 18 -7.42 0.27 12.68
CA ILE A 18 -6.05 -0.25 12.62
C ILE A 18 -5.98 -1.23 11.46
N ALA A 19 -5.15 -0.94 10.46
CA ALA A 19 -5.00 -1.78 9.27
C ALA A 19 -3.87 -2.78 9.44
N GLY A 20 -4.21 -4.07 9.43
CA GLY A 20 -3.24 -5.16 9.42
C GLY A 20 -2.76 -5.53 8.02
N ALA A 21 -1.58 -6.14 7.93
CA ALA A 21 -1.01 -6.71 6.71
C ALA A 21 -0.99 -5.77 5.48
N PRO A 22 -0.49 -4.53 5.59
CA PRO A 22 -0.50 -3.54 4.50
C PRO A 22 0.26 -4.01 3.23
N TYR A 23 1.13 -5.01 3.37
CA TYR A 23 1.89 -5.59 2.25
C TYR A 23 1.20 -6.79 1.58
N ASN A 24 -0.01 -7.13 2.03
CA ASN A 24 -0.82 -8.24 1.52
C ASN A 24 -0.02 -9.54 1.35
N THR A 25 0.45 -10.08 2.49
CA THR A 25 1.29 -11.29 2.59
C THR A 25 2.62 -11.26 1.83
N GLY A 26 3.09 -10.08 1.45
CA GLY A 26 4.44 -9.84 0.97
C GLY A 26 4.57 -9.35 -0.47
N ILE A 27 3.57 -9.49 -1.33
CA ILE A 27 3.67 -9.05 -2.75
C ILE A 27 4.03 -7.55 -2.87
N LEU A 28 3.56 -6.71 -1.96
CA LEU A 28 3.88 -5.28 -1.93
C LEU A 28 5.16 -4.95 -1.13
N ALA A 29 5.71 -5.92 -0.39
CA ALA A 29 6.98 -5.74 0.31
C ALA A 29 8.18 -6.11 -0.55
N VAL A 30 8.06 -7.23 -1.28
CA VAL A 30 9.17 -7.82 -2.06
C VAL A 30 9.03 -7.63 -3.57
N GLY A 31 7.87 -7.11 -4.00
CA GLY A 31 7.54 -6.97 -5.41
C GLY A 31 7.00 -8.25 -6.06
N PRO A 32 6.54 -8.13 -7.31
CA PRO A 32 5.98 -9.23 -8.11
C PRO A 32 7.09 -10.13 -8.65
N ARG A 33 7.50 -11.10 -7.86
CA ARG A 33 8.53 -12.10 -8.22
C ARG A 33 8.00 -13.52 -8.06
N ALA A 34 8.69 -14.49 -8.64
CA ALA A 34 8.34 -15.89 -8.49
C ALA A 34 8.19 -16.27 -6.99
N GLY A 35 7.08 -16.93 -6.66
CA GLY A 35 6.74 -17.29 -5.29
C GLY A 35 6.08 -16.18 -4.47
N ALA A 36 5.77 -15.00 -5.05
CA ALA A 36 5.02 -13.97 -4.35
C ALA A 36 3.62 -14.47 -3.94
N THR A 37 3.21 -14.10 -2.73
CA THR A 37 1.94 -14.52 -2.16
C THR A 37 0.97 -13.34 -2.01
N PHE A 38 -0.31 -13.64 -2.18
CA PHE A 38 -1.43 -12.77 -1.94
C PHE A 38 -2.48 -13.53 -1.13
N ASN A 39 -2.90 -12.98 0.00
CA ASN A 39 -3.82 -13.65 0.93
C ASN A 39 -3.35 -15.08 1.31
N TYR A 40 -2.05 -15.24 1.61
CA TYR A 40 -1.41 -16.52 1.99
C TYR A 40 -1.45 -17.62 0.92
N ARG A 41 -1.72 -17.28 -0.33
CA ARG A 41 -1.72 -18.19 -1.48
C ARG A 41 -0.81 -17.64 -2.57
N ALA A 42 -0.44 -18.48 -3.52
CA ALA A 42 0.27 -18.02 -4.71
C ALA A 42 -0.54 -16.92 -5.40
N ALA A 43 0.09 -15.80 -5.73
CA ALA A 43 -0.58 -14.69 -6.39
C ALA A 43 -1.01 -15.09 -7.81
N ALA A 44 -2.26 -14.80 -8.16
CA ALA A 44 -2.78 -15.02 -9.50
C ALA A 44 -2.01 -14.16 -10.53
N PRO A 45 -1.90 -14.61 -11.80
CA PRO A 45 -1.17 -13.88 -12.85
C PRO A 45 -1.61 -12.41 -12.99
N GLU A 46 -2.91 -12.14 -12.92
CA GLU A 46 -3.47 -10.79 -13.05
C GLU A 46 -3.06 -9.88 -11.89
N LEU A 47 -2.94 -10.44 -10.68
CA LEU A 47 -2.45 -9.71 -9.51
C LEU A 47 -0.96 -9.44 -9.61
N MET A 48 -0.19 -10.41 -10.13
CA MET A 48 1.24 -10.24 -10.39
C MET A 48 1.49 -9.14 -11.43
N GLU A 49 0.72 -9.13 -12.52
CA GLU A 49 0.80 -8.09 -13.54
C GLU A 49 0.45 -6.71 -12.97
N ARG A 50 -0.64 -6.61 -12.22
CA ARG A 50 -1.03 -5.35 -11.57
C ARG A 50 0.04 -4.86 -10.60
N ALA A 51 0.60 -5.73 -9.76
CA ALA A 51 1.69 -5.40 -8.85
C ALA A 51 2.94 -4.94 -9.62
N ALA A 52 3.26 -5.57 -10.75
CA ALA A 52 4.37 -5.17 -11.61
C ALA A 52 4.16 -3.77 -12.20
N ARG A 53 2.96 -3.45 -12.63
CA ARG A 53 2.61 -2.11 -13.12
C ARG A 53 2.75 -1.05 -12.02
N VAL A 54 2.26 -1.33 -10.80
CA VAL A 54 2.43 -0.43 -9.65
C VAL A 54 3.92 -0.25 -9.33
N ALA A 55 4.68 -1.33 -9.26
CA ALA A 55 6.13 -1.28 -9.01
C ALA A 55 6.86 -0.48 -10.10
N GLY A 56 6.43 -0.60 -11.35
CA GLY A 56 6.98 0.18 -12.46
C GLY A 56 6.74 1.69 -12.33
N VAL A 57 5.54 2.09 -11.86
CA VAL A 57 5.27 3.52 -11.55
C VAL A 57 6.17 3.97 -10.40
N CYS A 58 6.23 3.22 -9.30
CA CYS A 58 7.09 3.55 -8.17
C CYS A 58 8.55 3.74 -8.58
N ALA A 59 9.08 2.84 -9.41
CA ALA A 59 10.47 2.91 -9.90
C ALA A 59 10.75 4.16 -10.75
N ARG A 60 9.79 4.62 -11.57
CA ARG A 60 9.96 5.87 -12.35
C ARG A 60 10.07 7.12 -11.48
N HIS A 61 9.50 7.07 -10.28
CA HIS A 61 9.57 8.17 -9.32
C HIS A 61 10.63 7.96 -8.22
N ASP A 62 11.48 6.94 -8.36
CA ASP A 62 12.51 6.57 -7.38
C ASP A 62 11.93 6.30 -5.98
N VAL A 63 10.73 5.70 -5.92
CA VAL A 63 10.02 5.38 -4.68
C VAL A 63 9.98 3.87 -4.47
N PRO A 64 10.37 3.36 -3.30
CA PRO A 64 10.19 1.95 -2.97
C PRO A 64 8.69 1.56 -2.99
N LEU A 65 8.35 0.46 -3.65
CA LEU A 65 6.97 -0.07 -3.65
C LEU A 65 6.42 -0.22 -2.23
N LYS A 66 7.26 -0.65 -1.30
CA LYS A 66 6.96 -0.83 0.12
C LYS A 66 6.53 0.49 0.79
N ALA A 67 7.20 1.61 0.47
CA ALA A 67 6.85 2.93 0.97
C ALA A 67 5.49 3.37 0.45
N ALA A 68 5.26 3.23 -0.85
CA ALA A 68 3.97 3.55 -1.46
C ALA A 68 2.83 2.71 -0.84
N ALA A 69 3.04 1.42 -0.59
CA ALA A 69 2.04 0.54 0.02
C ALA A 69 1.64 1.00 1.43
N LEU A 70 2.62 1.33 2.29
CA LEU A 70 2.36 1.80 3.65
C LEU A 70 1.65 3.15 3.67
N GLN A 71 2.18 4.11 2.93
CA GLN A 71 1.67 5.47 2.96
C GLN A 71 0.29 5.60 2.30
N PHE A 72 0.00 4.77 1.28
CA PHE A 72 -1.34 4.71 0.70
C PHE A 72 -2.39 4.29 1.72
N VAL A 73 -2.11 3.27 2.53
CA VAL A 73 -3.04 2.83 3.59
C VAL A 73 -3.22 3.92 4.65
N LEU A 74 -2.14 4.56 5.09
CA LEU A 74 -2.15 5.61 6.09
C LEU A 74 -2.82 6.91 5.61
N ALA A 75 -2.97 7.13 4.32
CA ALA A 75 -3.59 8.34 3.79
C ALA A 75 -5.10 8.42 4.04
N HIS A 76 -5.76 7.31 4.34
CA HIS A 76 -7.21 7.35 4.60
C HIS A 76 -7.50 7.89 6.01
N PRO A 77 -8.40 8.89 6.16
CA PRO A 77 -8.63 9.57 7.45
C PRO A 77 -9.16 8.67 8.57
N ALA A 78 -9.81 7.56 8.24
CA ALA A 78 -10.23 6.57 9.23
C ALA A 78 -9.09 5.66 9.71
N ILE A 79 -7.97 5.58 9.00
CA ILE A 79 -6.84 4.73 9.38
C ILE A 79 -5.96 5.49 10.37
N VAL A 80 -5.94 5.02 11.60
CA VAL A 80 -5.16 5.64 12.69
C VAL A 80 -3.82 4.94 12.93
N SER A 81 -3.66 3.71 12.44
CA SER A 81 -2.42 2.93 12.58
C SER A 81 -2.37 1.81 11.56
N VAL A 82 -1.16 1.35 11.23
CA VAL A 82 -0.91 0.13 10.44
C VAL A 82 -0.04 -0.84 11.23
N ILE A 83 -0.28 -2.13 11.02
CA ILE A 83 0.53 -3.20 11.59
C ILE A 83 1.20 -3.97 10.44
N PRO A 84 2.35 -3.51 9.95
CA PRO A 84 3.17 -4.27 9.03
C PRO A 84 3.80 -5.44 9.79
N GLY A 85 3.71 -6.63 9.26
CA GLY A 85 4.42 -7.78 9.84
C GLY A 85 5.93 -7.56 9.76
N ALA A 86 6.66 -7.91 10.84
CA ALA A 86 8.11 -7.89 10.88
C ALA A 86 8.62 -9.11 11.66
N ARG A 87 9.73 -9.69 11.24
CA ARG A 87 10.36 -10.88 11.84
C ARG A 87 11.74 -10.58 12.42
N SER A 88 12.26 -9.35 12.20
CA SER A 88 13.54 -8.91 12.71
C SER A 88 13.52 -7.41 13.04
N VAL A 89 14.52 -6.95 13.76
CA VAL A 89 14.71 -5.53 14.08
C VAL A 89 14.91 -4.72 12.80
N GLU A 90 15.70 -5.25 11.87
CA GLU A 90 15.99 -4.59 10.58
C GLU A 90 14.71 -4.39 9.75
N GLU A 91 13.76 -5.36 9.78
CA GLU A 91 12.47 -5.21 9.10
C GLU A 91 11.60 -4.13 9.76
N ILE A 92 11.67 -3.95 11.08
CA ILE A 92 10.96 -2.88 11.80
C ILE A 92 11.56 -1.52 11.43
N GLU A 93 12.89 -1.38 11.51
CA GLU A 93 13.59 -0.14 11.14
C GLU A 93 13.33 0.23 9.67
N ASP A 94 13.31 -0.77 8.78
CA ASP A 94 12.96 -0.55 7.39
C ASP A 94 11.52 -0.07 7.23
N ASN A 95 10.55 -0.65 7.93
CA ASN A 95 9.17 -0.19 7.90
C ASN A 95 9.04 1.27 8.34
N VAL A 96 9.76 1.69 9.38
CA VAL A 96 9.79 3.10 9.83
C VAL A 96 10.35 4.01 8.72
N ARG A 97 11.49 3.64 8.12
CA ARG A 97 12.06 4.40 6.99
C ARG A 97 11.09 4.52 5.82
N MET A 98 10.30 3.46 5.53
CA MET A 98 9.33 3.47 4.44
C MET A 98 8.15 4.40 4.72
N VAL A 99 7.70 4.52 5.95
CA VAL A 99 6.65 5.49 6.33
C VAL A 99 7.14 6.94 6.18
N GLU A 100 8.40 7.19 6.45
CA GLU A 100 9.01 8.53 6.37
C GLU A 100 9.57 8.86 4.98
N HIS A 101 9.60 7.89 4.06
CA HIS A 101 10.16 8.09 2.72
C HIS A 101 9.37 9.16 1.95
N PRO A 102 10.02 10.20 1.39
CA PRO A 102 9.32 11.23 0.63
C PRO A 102 8.74 10.65 -0.67
N ILE A 103 7.44 10.83 -0.87
CA ILE A 103 6.75 10.37 -2.08
C ILE A 103 6.17 11.59 -2.80
N PRO A 104 6.56 11.86 -4.06
CA PRO A 104 6.03 12.98 -4.80
C PRO A 104 4.55 12.76 -5.16
N SER A 105 3.74 13.82 -5.11
CA SER A 105 2.31 13.77 -5.48
C SER A 105 2.08 13.29 -6.92
N ALA A 106 3.04 13.51 -7.80
CA ALA A 106 3.03 13.03 -9.18
C ALA A 106 2.92 11.50 -9.28
N LEU A 107 3.51 10.75 -8.35
CA LEU A 107 3.37 9.28 -8.28
C LEU A 107 1.91 8.88 -8.09
N TRP A 108 1.22 9.54 -7.15
CA TRP A 108 -0.18 9.25 -6.86
C TRP A 108 -1.10 9.62 -8.02
N ALA A 109 -0.82 10.75 -8.69
CA ALA A 109 -1.55 11.14 -9.89
C ALA A 109 -1.41 10.07 -10.99
N GLU A 110 -0.18 9.63 -11.27
CA GLU A 110 0.08 8.59 -12.28
C GLU A 110 -0.60 7.25 -11.95
N LEU A 111 -0.59 6.83 -10.68
CA LEU A 111 -1.28 5.60 -10.24
C LEU A 111 -2.80 5.70 -10.44
N LYS A 112 -3.40 6.86 -10.17
CA LYS A 112 -4.83 7.13 -10.38
C LYS A 112 -5.18 7.17 -11.87
N ASP A 113 -4.42 7.86 -12.68
CA ASP A 113 -4.62 7.97 -14.13
C ASP A 113 -4.51 6.59 -14.80
N ALA A 114 -3.57 5.77 -14.38
CA ALA A 114 -3.41 4.40 -14.83
C ALA A 114 -4.45 3.42 -14.26
N ARG A 115 -5.37 3.89 -13.38
CA ARG A 115 -6.37 3.07 -12.66
C ARG A 115 -5.76 1.90 -11.88
N LEU A 116 -4.54 2.06 -11.42
CA LEU A 116 -3.84 1.11 -10.55
C LEU A 116 -4.28 1.24 -9.09
N VAL A 117 -4.70 2.45 -8.70
CA VAL A 117 -5.46 2.73 -7.47
C VAL A 117 -6.78 3.40 -7.86
N ASP A 118 -7.75 3.36 -6.94
CA ASP A 118 -9.04 4.02 -7.15
C ASP A 118 -8.82 5.55 -7.28
N PRO A 119 -9.34 6.21 -8.32
CA PRO A 119 -9.17 7.67 -8.48
C PRO A 119 -9.72 8.49 -7.31
N GLY A 120 -10.77 7.99 -6.63
CA GLY A 120 -11.35 8.62 -5.45
C GLY A 120 -10.66 8.28 -4.13
N ALA A 121 -9.67 7.39 -4.14
CA ALA A 121 -8.96 7.04 -2.90
C ALA A 121 -8.15 8.22 -2.35
N PRO A 122 -8.18 8.46 -1.03
CA PRO A 122 -7.26 9.39 -0.39
C PRO A 122 -5.81 8.95 -0.64
N THR A 123 -4.94 9.93 -0.90
CA THR A 123 -3.50 9.73 -1.07
C THR A 123 -2.75 10.77 -0.27
N PRO A 124 -1.51 10.52 0.15
CA PRO A 124 -0.67 11.52 0.79
C PRO A 124 -0.56 12.80 -0.05
N ALA A 125 -0.48 13.94 0.63
CA ALA A 125 -0.32 15.27 0.01
C ALA A 125 1.09 15.44 -0.57
#